data_6f56007ba0eb43ec2671657c0fa127ea
#
_entry.id   6f56007ba0eb43ec2671657c0fa127ea
#
_cell.length_a   1.000
_cell.length_b   1.000
_cell.length_c   1.000
_cell.angle_alpha   90.00
_cell.angle_beta   90.00
_cell.angle_gamma   90.00
#
_symmetry.space_group_name_H-M   'P 1'
#
loop_
_entity.id
_entity.type
_entity.pdbx_description
1 polymer ?
#
loop_
_entity_poly.entity_id
_entity_poly.type
_entity_poly.pdbx_seq_one_letter_code
_entity_poly.pdbx_strand_id
1 'polypeptide(L)'
;MYREVLEYIRELGEERDLSPDRQGEVRECMDGIAKEICGIYGLTMGKSEKGKREKNYSFHGTYQCVARYLTADTESGICIGIYGERSLEKKSRYCICIGTAHAFLHSKKETNEEERERLKKNRKQYYSFIDMKLRDGLCYTYKNMYGSGDEDIKTKDPRTIFVHKEKELKNKDENIIREFVKEKTDTVKDNDDDIEPCYLIEAETEDGKLRTEEELKAEVIKGVGLLMPYYKHIMDYPEIVKNMILYGPPGTGKTYITATYAVLICGWYTLDTLKNMNHSKIMEIYHELEQEGRIGFTTFHQSYGYEDFIEGIRPVLDKEKTDAQNQSEEQKSEKSRNLEYTMEAGVFKAFCEKAEKSKKPYVFIIDEINRGNISRIFGELITLIEESKRKGEADERSVILPYSGLPFSVPSNVYIIGTMNTADRSIALLDTALRRRFSFVEMMPDTEVLKDIKIEVPEMPDTVDKKAGKSTIDIQKLLEIINQRIEVLYDREHTIGHAYFCGLKKTATLDGLKNVFKKSVLPLLQEYFFDDYEKIAMVLGDNQKRNRNYKFIVEDNGKDIHTLFGKELETDMLDMLQRKKYMINEKAFNYAESYIQIYEPSRKN
;
A
#
# COMPACT_ATOMS: atom_id res chain seq x y z
N MET A 1 -2.02 -11.51 41.67
CA MET A 1 -1.57 -12.01 40.34
C MET A 1 -0.42 -11.18 39.76
N TYR A 2 -0.62 -9.92 39.39
CA TYR A 2 0.47 -9.07 38.85
C TYR A 2 1.59 -8.83 39.86
N ARG A 3 1.25 -8.54 41.12
CA ARG A 3 2.23 -8.32 42.18
C ARG A 3 3.01 -9.58 42.54
N GLU A 4 2.34 -10.72 42.52
CA GLU A 4 2.90 -12.03 42.81
C GLU A 4 4.09 -12.40 41.88
N VAL A 5 3.96 -12.07 40.61
CA VAL A 5 5.06 -12.26 39.62
C VAL A 5 6.28 -11.41 39.97
N LEU A 6 6.06 -10.14 40.38
CA LEU A 6 7.18 -9.25 40.74
C LEU A 6 7.84 -9.64 42.07
N GLU A 7 7.08 -10.18 43.01
CA GLU A 7 7.60 -10.74 44.26
C GLU A 7 8.46 -11.96 43.98
N TYR A 8 8.00 -12.85 43.09
CA TYR A 8 8.81 -13.99 42.63
C TYR A 8 10.14 -13.56 41.99
N ILE A 9 10.13 -12.51 41.15
CA ILE A 9 11.35 -11.98 40.53
C ILE A 9 12.31 -11.43 41.60
N ARG A 10 11.79 -10.83 42.65
CA ARG A 10 12.59 -10.37 43.79
C ARG A 10 13.23 -11.55 44.53
N GLU A 11 12.44 -12.60 44.82
CA GLU A 11 12.88 -13.83 45.48
C GLU A 11 13.98 -14.54 44.66
N LEU A 12 13.87 -14.63 43.33
CA LEU A 12 14.91 -15.15 42.44
C LEU A 12 16.23 -14.40 42.54
N GLY A 13 16.21 -13.14 42.94
CA GLY A 13 17.40 -12.33 43.16
C GLY A 13 18.17 -12.65 44.45
N GLU A 14 17.48 -13.24 45.41
CA GLU A 14 18.02 -13.58 46.73
C GLU A 14 18.43 -15.07 46.80
N GLU A 15 17.67 -15.96 46.17
CA GLU A 15 17.88 -17.41 46.13
C GLU A 15 18.00 -17.94 44.70
N ARG A 16 18.99 -18.76 44.41
CA ARG A 16 19.25 -19.25 43.04
C ARG A 16 18.27 -20.31 42.52
N ASP A 17 17.61 -21.05 43.43
CA ASP A 17 16.68 -22.12 43.07
C ASP A 17 15.42 -22.05 43.95
N LEU A 18 14.30 -21.62 43.33
CA LEU A 18 12.99 -21.67 43.96
C LEU A 18 12.30 -23.02 43.73
N SER A 19 11.46 -23.42 44.69
CA SER A 19 10.79 -24.73 44.65
C SER A 19 9.89 -24.88 43.39
N PRO A 20 9.70 -26.12 42.88
CA PRO A 20 8.81 -26.39 41.77
C PRO A 20 7.37 -25.88 42.00
N ASP A 21 6.89 -25.92 43.23
CA ASP A 21 5.55 -25.44 43.60
C ASP A 21 5.44 -23.92 43.42
N ARG A 22 6.43 -23.17 43.83
CA ARG A 22 6.49 -21.71 43.66
C ARG A 22 6.53 -21.31 42.16
N GLN A 23 7.26 -22.06 41.34
CA GLN A 23 7.25 -21.90 39.90
C GLN A 23 5.86 -22.18 39.30
N GLY A 24 5.13 -23.18 39.84
CA GLY A 24 3.76 -23.49 39.43
C GLY A 24 2.80 -22.33 39.68
N GLU A 25 2.85 -21.75 40.89
CA GLU A 25 2.01 -20.59 41.27
C GLU A 25 2.22 -19.38 40.33
N VAL A 26 3.46 -19.07 40.02
CA VAL A 26 3.80 -17.95 39.14
C VAL A 26 3.39 -18.21 37.70
N ARG A 27 3.43 -19.46 37.23
CA ARG A 27 2.86 -19.85 35.94
C ARG A 27 1.37 -19.56 35.86
N GLU A 28 0.62 -19.94 36.88
CA GLU A 28 -0.83 -19.68 36.93
C GLU A 28 -1.12 -18.18 36.93
N CYS A 29 -0.33 -17.39 37.65
CA CYS A 29 -0.45 -15.93 37.63
C CYS A 29 -0.18 -15.35 36.24
N MET A 30 0.90 -15.77 35.57
CA MET A 30 1.23 -15.31 34.21
C MET A 30 0.19 -15.74 33.19
N ASP A 31 -0.37 -16.95 33.32
CA ASP A 31 -1.45 -17.42 32.45
C ASP A 31 -2.74 -16.61 32.67
N GLY A 32 -3.04 -16.24 33.93
CA GLY A 32 -4.15 -15.36 34.26
C GLY A 32 -4.01 -13.98 33.62
N ILE A 33 -2.82 -13.37 33.75
CA ILE A 33 -2.49 -12.09 33.09
C ILE A 33 -2.64 -12.22 31.58
N ALA A 34 -2.07 -13.24 30.99
CA ALA A 34 -2.12 -13.45 29.54
C ALA A 34 -3.55 -13.62 29.01
N LYS A 35 -4.40 -14.42 29.70
CA LYS A 35 -5.81 -14.62 29.35
C LYS A 35 -6.59 -13.31 29.40
N GLU A 36 -6.38 -12.52 30.44
CA GLU A 36 -7.03 -11.22 30.59
C GLU A 36 -6.67 -10.27 29.47
N ILE A 37 -5.38 -10.12 29.16
CA ILE A 37 -4.89 -9.25 28.09
C ILE A 37 -5.36 -9.72 26.71
N CYS A 38 -5.30 -11.02 26.44
CA CYS A 38 -5.81 -11.60 25.19
C CYS A 38 -7.31 -11.33 25.00
N GLY A 39 -8.10 -11.39 26.09
CA GLY A 39 -9.52 -11.05 26.05
C GLY A 39 -9.78 -9.58 25.69
N ILE A 40 -8.96 -8.66 26.20
CA ILE A 40 -9.09 -7.22 25.93
C ILE A 40 -8.74 -6.87 24.47
N TYR A 41 -7.67 -7.46 23.93
CA TYR A 41 -7.13 -7.08 22.63
C TYR A 41 -7.49 -8.06 21.50
N GLY A 42 -8.32 -9.07 21.77
CA GLY A 42 -8.71 -10.07 20.77
C GLY A 42 -7.53 -10.93 20.28
N LEU A 43 -6.51 -11.13 21.12
CA LEU A 43 -5.34 -11.92 20.79
C LEU A 43 -5.60 -13.40 21.08
N THR A 44 -4.97 -14.29 20.29
CA THR A 44 -5.06 -15.73 20.51
C THR A 44 -3.79 -16.20 21.20
N MET A 45 -3.90 -16.73 22.41
CA MET A 45 -2.76 -17.33 23.11
C MET A 45 -2.18 -18.48 22.28
N GLY A 46 -0.86 -18.49 22.10
CA GLY A 46 -0.17 -19.58 21.44
C GLY A 46 -0.43 -20.92 22.17
N LYS A 47 -0.81 -21.96 21.41
CA LYS A 47 -1.02 -23.30 21.95
C LYS A 47 0.33 -23.96 22.21
N SER A 48 0.53 -24.53 23.42
CA SER A 48 1.65 -25.45 23.61
C SER A 48 1.37 -26.77 22.90
N GLU A 49 2.24 -27.20 22.00
CA GLU A 49 2.18 -28.54 21.46
C GLU A 49 2.59 -29.54 22.55
N LYS A 50 1.69 -30.47 22.89
CA LYS A 50 1.99 -31.57 23.83
C LYS A 50 3.25 -32.34 23.41
N GLY A 51 4.27 -32.31 24.27
CA GLY A 51 5.47 -33.13 24.12
C GLY A 51 6.73 -32.43 23.62
N LYS A 52 6.68 -31.17 23.19
CA LYS A 52 7.86 -30.31 22.99
C LYS A 52 7.87 -29.26 24.10
N ARG A 53 9.06 -28.88 24.60
CA ARG A 53 9.24 -27.81 25.60
C ARG A 53 8.25 -26.70 25.28
N GLU A 54 7.45 -26.29 26.29
CA GLU A 54 6.43 -25.26 26.15
C GLU A 54 7.05 -24.00 25.56
N LYS A 55 6.94 -23.83 24.23
CA LYS A 55 7.56 -22.73 23.50
C LYS A 55 7.09 -21.34 23.94
N ASN A 56 6.01 -21.28 24.72
CA ASN A 56 5.37 -20.04 25.15
C ASN A 56 5.72 -19.65 26.59
N TYR A 57 6.60 -20.40 27.22
CA TYR A 57 7.07 -20.17 28.58
C TYR A 57 8.56 -20.22 28.65
N SER A 58 9.16 -19.25 29.31
CA SER A 58 10.56 -19.27 29.65
C SER A 58 10.71 -19.01 31.14
N PHE A 59 11.13 -20.05 31.89
CA PHE A 59 11.56 -19.90 33.26
C PHE A 59 13.07 -20.04 33.28
N HIS A 60 13.75 -19.02 33.75
CA HIS A 60 15.19 -19.02 33.85
C HIS A 60 15.62 -18.57 35.24
N GLY A 61 15.87 -19.50 36.13
CA GLY A 61 16.44 -19.20 37.45
C GLY A 61 17.77 -18.45 37.34
N THR A 62 18.59 -18.81 36.35
CA THR A 62 19.88 -18.15 36.07
C THR A 62 19.68 -16.72 35.53
N TYR A 63 18.54 -16.38 34.94
CA TYR A 63 18.27 -15.09 34.26
C TYR A 63 17.32 -14.20 35.02
N GLN A 64 16.85 -14.67 36.16
CA GLN A 64 15.96 -13.87 37.00
C GLN A 64 14.76 -13.28 36.24
N CYS A 65 14.16 -14.06 35.33
CA CYS A 65 12.98 -13.66 34.60
C CYS A 65 11.96 -14.79 34.41
N VAL A 66 10.73 -14.41 34.22
CA VAL A 66 9.64 -15.27 33.76
C VAL A 66 8.93 -14.57 32.61
N ALA A 67 8.71 -15.28 31.53
CA ALA A 67 8.12 -14.71 30.32
C ALA A 67 6.89 -15.51 29.87
N ARG A 68 5.88 -14.80 29.37
CA ARG A 68 4.72 -15.36 28.69
C ARG A 68 4.49 -14.64 27.36
N TYR A 69 4.42 -15.40 26.28
CA TYR A 69 4.09 -14.87 24.98
C TYR A 69 2.58 -14.87 24.78
N LEU A 70 2.02 -13.70 24.42
CA LEU A 70 0.59 -13.51 24.17
C LEU A 70 0.20 -14.02 22.80
N THR A 71 1.06 -13.78 21.81
CA THR A 71 0.88 -14.22 20.43
C THR A 71 2.16 -14.86 19.95
N ALA A 72 2.06 -15.96 19.21
CA ALA A 72 3.17 -16.51 18.45
C ALA A 72 2.62 -16.92 17.10
N ASP A 73 3.05 -16.25 16.05
CA ASP A 73 2.88 -16.76 14.70
C ASP A 73 3.94 -17.84 14.48
N THR A 74 3.47 -19.03 14.13
CA THR A 74 4.34 -20.20 13.92
C THR A 74 5.23 -20.07 12.69
N GLU A 75 4.86 -19.21 11.74
CA GLU A 75 5.61 -18.99 10.50
C GLU A 75 6.61 -17.83 10.64
N SER A 76 6.19 -16.69 11.18
CA SER A 76 7.07 -15.53 11.36
C SER A 76 7.90 -15.58 12.63
N GLY A 77 7.41 -16.27 13.66
CA GLY A 77 8.03 -16.30 14.98
C GLY A 77 7.96 -15.00 15.77
N ILE A 78 7.17 -14.03 15.32
CA ILE A 78 7.03 -12.71 15.95
C ILE A 78 5.92 -12.78 17.00
N CYS A 79 6.19 -12.22 18.19
CA CYS A 79 5.26 -12.29 19.32
C CYS A 79 5.26 -11.02 20.16
N ILE A 80 4.16 -10.78 20.88
CA ILE A 80 4.13 -9.88 22.03
C ILE A 80 4.42 -10.73 23.26
N GLY A 81 5.43 -10.33 24.03
CA GLY A 81 5.81 -10.98 25.27
C GLY A 81 5.58 -10.08 26.47
N ILE A 82 5.17 -10.68 27.59
CA ILE A 82 5.17 -10.06 28.92
C ILE A 82 6.25 -10.77 29.73
N TYR A 83 7.22 -10.01 30.18
CA TYR A 83 8.35 -10.49 30.99
C TYR A 83 8.25 -9.87 32.38
N GLY A 84 8.23 -10.69 33.43
CA GLY A 84 8.64 -10.30 34.75
C GLY A 84 10.15 -10.48 34.83
N GLU A 85 10.90 -9.42 35.06
CA GLU A 85 12.37 -9.45 35.01
C GLU A 85 13.00 -8.58 36.11
N ARG A 86 14.29 -8.74 36.29
CA ARG A 86 15.09 -7.90 37.19
C ARG A 86 15.89 -6.90 36.36
N SER A 87 15.76 -5.61 36.67
CA SER A 87 16.49 -4.52 36.02
C SER A 87 17.99 -4.54 36.38
N LEU A 88 18.81 -3.80 35.66
CA LEU A 88 20.25 -3.62 35.99
C LEU A 88 20.47 -3.06 37.41
N GLU A 89 19.54 -2.25 37.90
CA GLU A 89 19.51 -1.72 39.25
C GLU A 89 19.03 -2.73 40.30
N LYS A 90 18.84 -4.00 39.89
CA LYS A 90 18.32 -5.10 40.71
C LYS A 90 16.91 -4.92 41.23
N LYS A 91 16.09 -4.09 40.60
CA LYS A 91 14.67 -3.89 40.90
C LYS A 91 13.81 -4.82 40.04
N SER A 92 12.71 -5.32 40.61
CA SER A 92 11.73 -6.11 39.85
C SER A 92 10.86 -5.20 39.00
N ARG A 93 10.64 -5.61 37.73
CA ARG A 93 9.79 -4.86 36.77
C ARG A 93 9.10 -5.76 35.79
N TYR A 94 8.09 -5.24 35.10
CA TYR A 94 7.58 -5.82 33.86
C TYR A 94 8.24 -5.16 32.66
N CYS A 95 8.59 -5.97 31.67
CA CYS A 95 8.96 -5.54 30.33
C CYS A 95 7.95 -6.15 29.36
N ILE A 96 7.19 -5.32 28.67
CA ILE A 96 6.28 -5.74 27.61
C ILE A 96 6.95 -5.38 26.31
N CYS A 97 7.20 -6.34 25.42
CA CYS A 97 7.91 -6.08 24.18
C CYS A 97 7.33 -6.87 23.01
N ILE A 98 7.64 -6.41 21.81
CA ILE A 98 7.51 -7.20 20.60
C ILE A 98 8.85 -7.84 20.35
N GLY A 99 8.90 -9.15 20.43
CA GLY A 99 10.12 -9.93 20.28
C GLY A 99 9.97 -11.05 19.27
N THR A 100 11.09 -11.73 19.04
CA THR A 100 11.13 -12.88 18.16
C THR A 100 11.19 -14.15 18.99
N ALA A 101 10.35 -15.13 18.65
CA ALA A 101 10.49 -16.45 19.21
C ALA A 101 11.77 -17.07 18.61
N HIS A 102 12.79 -17.18 19.43
CA HIS A 102 14.18 -17.52 19.11
C HIS A 102 14.43 -18.61 18.08
N ALA A 103 13.54 -19.59 18.00
CA ALA A 103 13.68 -20.74 17.09
C ALA A 103 13.40 -20.40 15.61
N PHE A 104 12.83 -19.23 15.30
CA PHE A 104 12.34 -18.91 13.97
C PHE A 104 13.22 -17.92 13.20
N LEU A 105 13.94 -17.04 13.91
CA LEU A 105 14.81 -16.05 13.26
C LEU A 105 16.28 -16.49 13.22
N HIS A 106 16.66 -17.45 14.05
CA HIS A 106 18.01 -17.94 14.17
C HIS A 106 18.04 -19.46 13.91
N SER A 107 18.35 -19.87 12.70
CA SER A 107 18.66 -21.27 12.41
C SER A 107 20.16 -21.50 12.59
N LYS A 108 20.53 -22.40 13.53
CA LYS A 108 21.94 -22.79 13.75
C LYS A 108 22.56 -23.59 12.59
N LYS A 109 21.74 -24.00 11.62
CA LYS A 109 22.18 -24.74 10.43
C LYS A 109 21.38 -24.27 9.24
N GLU A 110 21.83 -23.20 8.61
CA GLU A 110 21.34 -22.80 7.31
C GLU A 110 21.78 -23.84 6.29
N THR A 111 20.83 -24.62 5.79
CA THR A 111 21.12 -25.74 4.91
C THR A 111 20.89 -25.43 3.44
N ASN A 112 20.11 -24.37 3.09
CA ASN A 112 19.84 -24.02 1.71
C ASN A 112 19.55 -22.51 1.52
N GLU A 113 19.56 -22.06 0.28
CA GLU A 113 19.35 -20.67 -0.11
C GLU A 113 17.90 -20.19 0.16
N GLU A 114 16.95 -21.08 0.03
CA GLU A 114 15.52 -20.82 0.26
C GLU A 114 15.24 -20.49 1.75
N GLU A 115 15.92 -21.18 2.65
CA GLU A 115 15.83 -20.90 4.10
C GLU A 115 16.50 -19.56 4.47
N ARG A 116 17.62 -19.23 3.82
CA ARG A 116 18.29 -17.92 3.99
C ARG A 116 17.39 -16.77 3.57
N GLU A 117 16.74 -16.87 2.40
CA GLU A 117 15.83 -15.84 1.92
C GLU A 117 14.60 -15.70 2.84
N ARG A 118 14.06 -16.81 3.34
CA ARG A 118 12.98 -16.79 4.33
C ARG A 118 13.40 -16.05 5.61
N LEU A 119 14.59 -16.33 6.14
CA LEU A 119 15.10 -15.68 7.34
C LEU A 119 15.34 -14.18 7.12
N LYS A 120 15.89 -13.79 5.97
CA LYS A 120 16.02 -12.38 5.60
C LYS A 120 14.66 -11.67 5.53
N LYS A 121 13.65 -12.33 4.93
CA LYS A 121 12.28 -11.83 4.84
C LYS A 121 11.69 -11.61 6.24
N ASN A 122 11.80 -12.59 7.13
CA ASN A 122 11.30 -12.51 8.50
C ASN A 122 11.99 -11.39 9.30
N ARG A 123 13.29 -11.22 9.15
CA ARG A 123 14.03 -10.12 9.78
C ARG A 123 13.61 -8.76 9.25
N LYS A 124 13.47 -8.63 7.92
CA LYS A 124 12.99 -7.41 7.29
C LYS A 124 11.58 -7.05 7.78
N GLN A 125 10.69 -8.02 7.86
CA GLN A 125 9.36 -7.87 8.44
C GLN A 125 9.43 -7.43 9.90
N TYR A 126 10.23 -8.11 10.73
CA TYR A 126 10.39 -7.78 12.13
C TYR A 126 10.93 -6.36 12.35
N TYR A 127 11.97 -5.96 11.63
CA TYR A 127 12.55 -4.64 11.78
C TYR A 127 11.83 -3.52 11.02
N SER A 128 10.73 -3.81 10.36
CA SER A 128 9.92 -2.80 9.65
C SER A 128 9.40 -1.69 10.57
N PHE A 129 9.24 -1.99 11.87
CA PHE A 129 8.79 -1.02 12.88
C PHE A 129 9.83 0.07 13.17
N ILE A 130 11.12 -0.16 12.86
CA ILE A 130 12.21 0.75 13.25
C ILE A 130 12.05 2.16 12.68
N ASP A 131 11.34 2.28 11.56
CA ASP A 131 11.06 3.54 10.91
C ASP A 131 9.84 4.26 11.48
N MET A 132 9.08 3.61 12.36
CA MET A 132 7.94 4.22 13.04
C MET A 132 8.43 5.07 14.23
N LYS A 133 7.83 6.26 14.39
CA LYS A 133 8.06 7.05 15.59
C LYS A 133 7.46 6.33 16.79
N LEU A 134 8.27 6.03 17.80
CA LEU A 134 7.76 5.45 19.04
C LEU A 134 6.81 6.41 19.75
N ARG A 135 5.72 5.84 20.29
CA ARG A 135 4.78 6.56 21.13
C ARG A 135 5.43 6.90 22.47
N ASP A 136 4.96 7.98 23.11
CA ASP A 136 5.44 8.37 24.44
C ASP A 136 5.27 7.22 25.44
N GLY A 137 6.33 6.96 26.21
CA GLY A 137 6.40 5.85 27.16
C GLY A 137 7.00 4.56 26.61
N LEU A 138 7.21 4.44 25.28
CA LEU A 138 7.93 3.33 24.67
C LEU A 138 9.41 3.64 24.54
N CYS A 139 10.24 2.61 24.65
CA CYS A 139 11.66 2.65 24.38
C CYS A 139 12.09 1.43 23.57
N TYR A 140 13.33 1.43 23.09
CA TYR A 140 13.96 0.24 22.55
C TYR A 140 14.82 -0.41 23.62
N THR A 141 14.75 -1.75 23.73
CA THR A 141 15.74 -2.53 24.46
C THR A 141 16.65 -3.23 23.47
N TYR A 142 17.94 -3.20 23.76
CA TYR A 142 18.95 -3.99 23.05
C TYR A 142 19.20 -5.26 23.85
N LYS A 143 18.92 -6.41 23.27
CA LYS A 143 19.15 -7.72 23.89
C LYS A 143 20.30 -8.42 23.18
N ASN A 144 21.34 -8.78 23.93
CA ASN A 144 22.44 -9.62 23.48
C ASN A 144 22.36 -10.95 24.21
N MET A 145 22.14 -12.02 23.48
CA MET A 145 21.96 -13.35 24.07
C MET A 145 23.23 -14.09 24.36
N TYR A 146 24.36 -13.71 23.78
CA TYR A 146 25.64 -14.40 23.93
C TYR A 146 26.79 -13.46 24.36
N GLY A 147 26.57 -12.64 25.34
CA GLY A 147 27.62 -11.88 26.04
C GLY A 147 28.98 -11.79 25.34
N SER A 148 29.08 -11.04 24.22
CA SER A 148 30.38 -10.76 23.63
C SER A 148 30.82 -9.36 24.02
N GLY A 149 31.79 -9.28 24.90
CA GLY A 149 32.75 -8.21 24.83
C GLY A 149 32.69 -7.04 25.80
N ASP A 150 31.95 -7.07 26.92
CA ASP A 150 32.27 -6.20 28.07
C ASP A 150 32.82 -7.04 29.23
N GLU A 151 34.01 -6.69 29.68
CA GLU A 151 34.76 -7.43 30.69
C GLU A 151 34.10 -7.51 32.06
N ASP A 152 33.03 -6.75 32.31
CA ASP A 152 32.33 -6.68 33.60
C ASP A 152 31.18 -7.68 33.80
N ILE A 153 30.75 -8.40 32.74
CA ILE A 153 29.71 -9.42 32.87
C ILE A 153 30.21 -10.75 32.29
N LYS A 154 31.11 -11.40 33.03
CA LYS A 154 31.53 -12.78 32.78
C LYS A 154 30.47 -13.74 33.30
N THR A 155 29.39 -13.99 32.54
CA THR A 155 28.57 -15.17 32.75
C THR A 155 29.10 -16.30 31.87
N LYS A 156 29.46 -17.40 32.49
CA LYS A 156 30.03 -18.58 31.83
C LYS A 156 29.01 -19.46 31.13
N ASP A 157 27.74 -19.06 31.04
CA ASP A 157 26.70 -19.88 30.47
C ASP A 157 26.23 -19.31 29.13
N PRO A 158 26.48 -20.01 28.00
CA PRO A 158 26.07 -19.56 26.67
C PRO A 158 24.54 -19.57 26.41
N ARG A 159 23.73 -19.94 27.41
CA ARG A 159 22.26 -19.98 27.34
C ARG A 159 21.58 -18.79 27.99
N THR A 160 22.32 -17.72 28.32
CA THR A 160 21.79 -16.53 28.98
C THR A 160 20.94 -15.73 28.02
N ILE A 161 19.62 -15.75 28.20
CA ILE A 161 18.64 -15.12 27.33
C ILE A 161 18.62 -13.58 27.49
N PHE A 162 19.17 -13.04 28.58
CA PHE A 162 19.14 -11.63 28.92
C PHE A 162 20.46 -11.18 29.54
N VAL A 163 21.49 -10.96 28.71
CA VAL A 163 22.66 -10.22 29.16
C VAL A 163 22.52 -8.79 28.67
N HIS A 164 22.29 -7.95 29.62
CA HIS A 164 21.94 -6.58 29.46
C HIS A 164 23.15 -5.73 29.08
N LYS A 165 23.14 -5.19 27.84
CA LYS A 165 23.46 -3.80 27.65
C LYS A 165 22.15 -3.08 27.47
N GLU A 166 21.40 -2.85 28.55
CA GLU A 166 20.29 -1.93 28.54
C GLU A 166 20.81 -0.51 28.30
N LYS A 167 21.17 -0.19 27.07
CA LYS A 167 21.04 1.18 26.63
C LYS A 167 19.58 1.37 26.35
N GLU A 168 18.88 2.14 27.17
CA GLU A 168 17.65 2.78 26.75
C GLU A 168 18.00 3.60 25.50
N LEU A 169 17.72 3.07 24.33
CA LEU A 169 17.94 3.78 23.08
C LEU A 169 16.76 4.74 22.94
N LYS A 170 16.99 5.98 23.33
CA LYS A 170 16.03 7.08 23.14
C LYS A 170 16.06 7.47 21.66
N ASN A 171 15.01 8.14 21.18
CA ASN A 171 14.85 8.64 19.80
C ASN A 171 16.07 9.41 19.23
N LYS A 172 17.05 9.77 20.05
CA LYS A 172 18.31 10.42 19.65
C LYS A 172 19.32 9.48 18.99
N ASP A 173 19.13 8.17 19.15
CA ASP A 173 20.05 7.13 18.67
C ASP A 173 19.56 6.44 17.37
N GLU A 174 18.63 7.07 16.63
CA GLU A 174 18.02 6.51 15.42
C GLU A 174 19.05 6.00 14.39
N ASN A 175 20.16 6.70 14.23
CA ASN A 175 21.21 6.27 13.30
C ASN A 175 21.88 4.98 13.74
N ILE A 176 22.15 4.82 15.03
CA ILE A 176 22.76 3.60 15.60
C ILE A 176 21.81 2.41 15.41
N ILE A 177 20.51 2.62 15.68
CA ILE A 177 19.47 1.61 15.50
C ILE A 177 19.37 1.20 14.03
N ARG A 178 19.36 2.17 13.10
CA ARG A 178 19.26 1.91 11.65
C ARG A 178 20.50 1.18 11.11
N GLU A 179 21.68 1.51 11.57
CA GLU A 179 22.92 0.80 11.20
C GLU A 179 22.91 -0.64 11.69
N PHE A 180 22.49 -0.86 12.94
CA PHE A 180 22.32 -2.19 13.49
C PHE A 180 21.31 -3.01 12.69
N VAL A 181 20.13 -2.45 12.41
CA VAL A 181 19.08 -3.12 11.61
C VAL A 181 19.59 -3.48 10.22
N LYS A 182 20.32 -2.58 9.56
CA LYS A 182 20.92 -2.86 8.25
C LYS A 182 21.88 -4.03 8.32
N GLU A 183 22.76 -4.06 9.30
CA GLU A 183 23.68 -5.18 9.50
C GLU A 183 22.93 -6.50 9.70
N LYS A 184 21.87 -6.49 10.51
CA LYS A 184 21.08 -7.71 10.84
C LYS A 184 20.18 -8.18 9.71
N THR A 185 19.69 -7.28 8.87
CA THR A 185 18.87 -7.65 7.70
C THR A 185 19.70 -8.16 6.53
N ASP A 186 20.90 -7.62 6.34
CA ASP A 186 21.78 -7.98 5.24
C ASP A 186 22.61 -9.24 5.53
N THR A 187 22.92 -9.50 6.81
CA THR A 187 23.73 -10.65 7.21
C THR A 187 22.90 -11.65 8.00
N VAL A 188 22.67 -12.83 7.43
CA VAL A 188 22.15 -13.99 8.16
C VAL A 188 23.31 -14.60 8.95
N LYS A 189 23.79 -13.90 9.97
CA LYS A 189 24.76 -14.43 10.93
C LYS A 189 24.06 -14.81 12.21
N ASP A 190 24.55 -15.86 12.88
CA ASP A 190 24.06 -16.37 14.17
C ASP A 190 24.33 -15.40 15.34
N ASN A 191 24.07 -14.12 15.16
CA ASN A 191 24.17 -13.18 16.26
C ASN A 191 22.81 -13.06 16.93
N ASP A 192 22.74 -13.42 18.17
CA ASP A 192 21.54 -13.42 19.00
C ASP A 192 21.20 -12.04 19.59
N ASP A 193 21.70 -10.97 18.97
CA ASP A 193 21.43 -9.60 19.35
C ASP A 193 20.17 -9.11 18.66
N ASP A 194 19.19 -8.64 19.42
CA ASP A 194 17.94 -8.05 18.90
C ASP A 194 17.67 -6.70 19.53
N ILE A 195 17.00 -5.82 18.76
CA ILE A 195 16.39 -4.58 19.25
C ILE A 195 14.90 -4.79 19.32
N GLU A 196 14.31 -4.59 20.48
CA GLU A 196 12.89 -4.78 20.71
C GLU A 196 12.22 -3.48 21.17
N PRO A 197 11.10 -3.07 20.54
CA PRO A 197 10.27 -1.99 21.07
C PRO A 197 9.57 -2.51 22.34
N CYS A 198 9.64 -1.75 23.42
CA CYS A 198 9.12 -2.20 24.70
C CYS A 198 8.51 -1.08 25.55
N TYR A 199 7.73 -1.50 26.55
CA TYR A 199 7.20 -0.69 27.64
C TYR A 199 7.64 -1.27 28.97
N LEU A 200 8.30 -0.45 29.78
CA LEU A 200 8.87 -0.87 31.06
C LEU A 200 8.00 -0.37 32.22
N ILE A 201 7.73 -1.25 33.20
CA ILE A 201 6.89 -0.95 34.35
C ILE A 201 7.64 -1.38 35.62
N GLU A 202 8.24 -0.43 36.29
CA GLU A 202 8.91 -0.69 37.57
C GLU A 202 7.89 -1.09 38.66
N ALA A 203 8.26 -1.99 39.55
CA ALA A 203 7.45 -2.39 40.70
C ALA A 203 7.18 -1.22 41.68
N GLU A 204 8.11 -0.27 41.71
CA GLU A 204 8.04 0.92 42.52
C GLU A 204 7.75 2.15 41.66
N THR A 205 6.98 3.11 42.24
CA THR A 205 6.82 4.44 41.65
C THR A 205 8.09 5.29 41.86
N GLU A 206 8.19 6.43 41.17
CA GLU A 206 9.30 7.38 41.35
C GLU A 206 9.48 7.83 42.82
N ASP A 207 8.39 7.86 43.58
CA ASP A 207 8.39 8.18 45.01
C ASP A 207 8.82 7.01 45.93
N GLY A 208 9.22 5.88 45.34
CA GLY A 208 9.67 4.67 46.07
C GLY A 208 8.53 3.87 46.72
N LYS A 209 7.28 4.09 46.33
CA LYS A 209 6.13 3.31 46.79
C LYS A 209 5.89 2.12 45.87
N LEU A 210 5.62 0.95 46.44
CA LEU A 210 5.20 -0.21 45.68
C LEU A 210 3.86 0.06 45.00
N ARG A 211 3.75 -0.21 43.72
CA ARG A 211 2.50 -0.14 42.97
C ARG A 211 1.48 -1.16 43.46
N THR A 212 0.23 -0.76 43.48
CA THR A 212 -0.88 -1.66 43.77
C THR A 212 -1.13 -2.65 42.63
N GLU A 213 -1.93 -3.68 42.89
CA GLU A 213 -2.31 -4.68 41.87
C GLU A 213 -3.06 -4.01 40.72
N GLU A 214 -3.95 -3.06 41.00
CA GLU A 214 -4.73 -2.32 40.00
C GLU A 214 -3.87 -1.40 39.17
N GLU A 215 -2.89 -0.73 39.77
CA GLU A 215 -1.93 0.11 39.05
C GLU A 215 -1.04 -0.72 38.11
N LEU A 216 -0.53 -1.86 38.56
CA LEU A 216 0.26 -2.77 37.74
C LEU A 216 -0.56 -3.29 36.57
N LYS A 217 -1.80 -3.72 36.81
CA LYS A 217 -2.72 -4.16 35.79
C LYS A 217 -2.98 -3.07 34.74
N ALA A 218 -3.31 -1.85 35.20
CA ALA A 218 -3.58 -0.73 34.30
C ALA A 218 -2.36 -0.38 33.41
N GLU A 219 -1.14 -0.38 33.98
CA GLU A 219 0.07 -0.11 33.23
C GLU A 219 0.41 -1.24 32.25
N VAL A 220 0.20 -2.52 32.59
CA VAL A 220 0.39 -3.64 31.66
C VAL A 220 -0.58 -3.55 30.49
N ILE A 221 -1.87 -3.28 30.74
CA ILE A 221 -2.87 -3.06 29.67
C ILE A 221 -2.44 -1.91 28.77
N LYS A 222 -2.04 -0.77 29.36
CA LYS A 222 -1.56 0.40 28.62
C LYS A 222 -0.35 0.06 27.75
N GLY A 223 0.65 -0.65 28.30
CA GLY A 223 1.86 -1.04 27.58
C GLY A 223 1.56 -1.91 26.35
N VAL A 224 0.69 -2.91 26.48
CA VAL A 224 0.23 -3.71 25.35
C VAL A 224 -0.49 -2.85 24.32
N GLY A 225 -1.38 -1.95 24.76
CA GLY A 225 -2.11 -1.04 23.86
C GLY A 225 -1.20 -0.09 23.09
N LEU A 226 -0.09 0.36 23.69
CA LEU A 226 0.92 1.19 23.02
C LEU A 226 1.72 0.40 21.98
N LEU A 227 1.97 -0.88 22.22
CA LEU A 227 2.74 -1.76 21.32
C LEU A 227 1.91 -2.38 20.19
N MET A 228 0.58 -2.51 20.37
CA MET A 228 -0.31 -3.13 19.38
C MET A 228 -0.21 -2.56 17.96
N PRO A 229 -0.11 -1.22 17.73
CA PRO A 229 0.06 -0.68 16.39
C PRO A 229 1.35 -1.17 15.70
N TYR A 230 2.45 -1.28 16.45
CA TYR A 230 3.73 -1.79 15.93
C TYR A 230 3.64 -3.28 15.63
N TYR A 231 3.06 -4.07 16.51
CA TYR A 231 2.83 -5.49 16.29
C TYR A 231 1.99 -5.73 15.03
N LYS A 232 0.87 -5.02 14.89
CA LYS A 232 0.04 -5.10 13.67
C LYS A 232 0.82 -4.69 12.41
N HIS A 233 1.60 -3.60 12.49
CA HIS A 233 2.43 -3.18 11.37
C HIS A 233 3.42 -4.26 10.95
N ILE A 234 4.09 -4.90 11.92
CA ILE A 234 5.05 -5.97 11.65
C ILE A 234 4.35 -7.18 11.02
N MET A 235 3.20 -7.60 11.57
CA MET A 235 2.46 -8.76 11.09
C MET A 235 1.82 -8.54 9.73
N ASP A 236 1.33 -7.33 9.47
CA ASP A 236 0.70 -6.91 8.23
C ASP A 236 1.71 -6.28 7.24
N TYR A 237 3.03 -6.39 7.54
CA TYR A 237 4.05 -5.78 6.70
C TYR A 237 3.95 -6.36 5.27
N PRO A 238 3.48 -5.55 4.31
CA PRO A 238 3.28 -6.06 2.97
C PRO A 238 4.63 -6.35 2.34
N GLU A 239 4.70 -7.43 1.58
CA GLU A 239 5.81 -7.69 0.68
C GLU A 239 5.75 -6.65 -0.44
N ILE A 240 6.35 -5.48 -0.17
CA ILE A 240 6.35 -4.38 -1.13
C ILE A 240 7.45 -4.63 -2.13
N VAL A 241 7.06 -5.08 -3.30
CA VAL A 241 7.97 -5.26 -4.43
C VAL A 241 8.56 -3.92 -4.89
N LYS A 242 9.82 -3.92 -5.29
CA LYS A 242 10.52 -2.69 -5.72
C LYS A 242 9.91 -2.04 -6.95
N ASN A 243 9.36 -2.84 -7.87
CA ASN A 243 8.76 -2.38 -9.10
C ASN A 243 7.38 -3.01 -9.26
N MET A 244 6.34 -2.21 -9.40
CA MET A 244 4.96 -2.67 -9.54
C MET A 244 4.24 -1.91 -10.64
N ILE A 245 3.38 -2.60 -11.38
CA ILE A 245 2.46 -1.98 -12.35
C ILE A 245 1.03 -2.33 -11.96
N LEU A 246 0.23 -1.30 -11.69
CA LEU A 246 -1.21 -1.42 -11.50
C LEU A 246 -1.89 -1.34 -12.86
N TYR A 247 -2.54 -2.42 -13.31
CA TYR A 247 -3.13 -2.48 -14.64
C TYR A 247 -4.61 -2.87 -14.59
N GLY A 248 -5.37 -2.45 -15.59
CA GLY A 248 -6.79 -2.78 -15.72
C GLY A 248 -7.60 -1.71 -16.45
N PRO A 249 -8.93 -1.88 -16.52
CA PRO A 249 -9.84 -0.96 -17.21
C PRO A 249 -9.78 0.47 -16.66
N PRO A 250 -10.16 1.47 -17.44
CA PRO A 250 -10.22 2.86 -16.98
C PRO A 250 -11.27 3.04 -15.87
N GLY A 251 -10.98 3.94 -14.91
CA GLY A 251 -11.92 4.23 -13.82
C GLY A 251 -11.96 3.18 -12.71
N THR A 252 -10.95 2.30 -12.59
CA THR A 252 -10.82 1.32 -11.48
C THR A 252 -10.06 1.85 -10.27
N GLY A 253 -9.70 3.14 -10.27
CA GLY A 253 -9.03 3.78 -9.13
C GLY A 253 -7.52 3.56 -9.08
N LYS A 254 -6.85 3.19 -10.19
CA LYS A 254 -5.40 2.97 -10.25
C LYS A 254 -4.61 4.14 -9.68
N THR A 255 -4.83 5.34 -10.18
CA THR A 255 -4.13 6.56 -9.71
C THR A 255 -4.46 6.89 -8.24
N TYR A 256 -5.67 6.56 -7.78
CA TYR A 256 -6.07 6.70 -6.38
C TYR A 256 -5.25 5.77 -5.47
N ILE A 257 -5.10 4.50 -5.86
CA ILE A 257 -4.39 3.51 -5.06
C ILE A 257 -2.87 3.73 -5.08
N THR A 258 -2.30 4.36 -6.14
CA THR A 258 -0.87 4.71 -6.15
C THR A 258 -0.49 5.64 -5.00
N ALA A 259 -1.34 6.61 -4.67
CA ALA A 259 -1.12 7.49 -3.51
C ALA A 259 -1.11 6.69 -2.20
N THR A 260 -2.04 5.73 -2.06
CA THR A 260 -2.09 4.85 -0.89
C THR A 260 -0.83 3.99 -0.77
N TYR A 261 -0.35 3.38 -1.87
CA TYR A 261 0.91 2.62 -1.86
C TYR A 261 2.12 3.50 -1.60
N ALA A 262 2.17 4.72 -2.15
CA ALA A 262 3.26 5.65 -1.89
C ALA A 262 3.33 6.04 -0.41
N VAL A 263 2.18 6.32 0.21
CA VAL A 263 2.09 6.61 1.65
C VAL A 263 2.42 5.36 2.48
N LEU A 264 2.01 4.17 2.05
CA LEU A 264 2.36 2.90 2.70
C LEU A 264 3.88 2.66 2.70
N ILE A 265 4.54 2.89 1.57
CA ILE A 265 5.98 2.67 1.39
C ILE A 265 6.80 3.74 2.13
N CYS A 266 6.44 5.00 1.95
CA CYS A 266 7.19 6.14 2.51
C CYS A 266 6.76 6.52 3.93
N GLY A 267 5.52 6.23 4.31
CA GLY A 267 4.92 6.60 5.59
C GLY A 267 5.10 5.51 6.65
N TRP A 268 4.46 5.75 7.79
CA TRP A 268 4.50 4.89 8.97
C TRP A 268 3.15 4.23 9.23
N TYR A 269 2.44 3.85 8.15
CA TYR A 269 1.07 3.36 8.22
C TYR A 269 0.98 1.90 7.78
N THR A 270 0.12 1.12 8.45
CA THR A 270 -0.24 -0.21 7.97
C THR A 270 -1.27 -0.11 6.84
N LEU A 271 -1.37 -1.14 6.02
CA LEU A 271 -2.39 -1.21 4.97
C LEU A 271 -3.81 -1.13 5.56
N ASP A 272 -4.05 -1.77 6.72
CA ASP A 272 -5.33 -1.72 7.42
C ASP A 272 -5.67 -0.30 7.91
N THR A 273 -4.68 0.40 8.48
CA THR A 273 -4.85 1.81 8.87
C THR A 273 -5.22 2.68 7.68
N LEU A 274 -4.56 2.50 6.52
CA LEU A 274 -4.82 3.28 5.31
C LEU A 274 -6.18 2.95 4.68
N LYS A 275 -6.61 1.68 4.70
CA LYS A 275 -7.95 1.28 4.22
C LYS A 275 -9.07 1.95 5.00
N ASN A 276 -8.88 2.16 6.31
CA ASN A 276 -9.86 2.80 7.19
C ASN A 276 -9.70 4.33 7.28
N MET A 277 -8.65 4.89 6.66
CA MET A 277 -8.39 6.32 6.68
C MET A 277 -9.17 7.04 5.58
N ASN A 278 -9.63 8.26 5.89
CA ASN A 278 -10.25 9.10 4.86
C ASN A 278 -9.20 9.47 3.79
N HIS A 279 -9.59 9.38 2.53
CA HIS A 279 -8.73 9.71 1.40
C HIS A 279 -8.11 11.11 1.47
N SER A 280 -8.86 12.12 1.92
CA SER A 280 -8.32 13.47 2.09
C SER A 280 -7.10 13.48 3.01
N LYS A 281 -7.11 12.64 4.06
CA LYS A 281 -5.98 12.51 4.97
C LYS A 281 -4.79 11.77 4.34
N ILE A 282 -5.06 10.75 3.52
CA ILE A 282 -4.00 10.08 2.74
C ILE A 282 -3.34 11.08 1.80
N MET A 283 -4.12 11.93 1.14
CA MET A 283 -3.59 12.95 0.23
C MET A 283 -2.81 14.06 0.95
N GLU A 284 -3.19 14.45 2.17
CA GLU A 284 -2.38 15.37 2.98
C GLU A 284 -0.98 14.79 3.22
N ILE A 285 -0.92 13.53 3.68
CA ILE A 285 0.35 12.83 3.93
C ILE A 285 1.15 12.64 2.63
N TYR A 286 0.47 12.30 1.53
CA TYR A 286 1.09 12.19 0.21
C TYR A 286 1.78 13.50 -0.19
N HIS A 287 1.10 14.64 -0.04
CA HIS A 287 1.67 15.95 -0.38
C HIS A 287 2.82 16.36 0.55
N GLU A 288 2.77 16.01 1.83
CA GLU A 288 3.90 16.21 2.75
C GLU A 288 5.14 15.42 2.26
N LEU A 289 4.97 14.15 1.90
CA LEU A 289 6.05 13.30 1.39
C LEU A 289 6.57 13.77 0.01
N GLU A 290 5.69 14.30 -0.83
CA GLU A 290 6.04 14.91 -2.12
C GLU A 290 6.88 16.18 -1.92
N GLN A 291 6.51 17.06 -0.97
CA GLN A 291 7.28 18.24 -0.60
C GLN A 291 8.65 17.89 -0.01
N GLU A 292 8.75 16.78 0.75
CA GLU A 292 10.04 16.24 1.18
C GLU A 292 10.88 15.70 0.00
N GLY A 293 10.30 15.57 -1.19
CA GLY A 293 10.93 15.01 -2.38
C GLY A 293 11.07 13.48 -2.33
N ARG A 294 10.33 12.80 -1.46
CA ARG A 294 10.32 11.35 -1.31
C ARG A 294 9.32 10.66 -2.25
N ILE A 295 8.39 11.40 -2.80
CA ILE A 295 7.51 10.95 -3.87
C ILE A 295 7.81 11.76 -5.11
N GLY A 296 8.13 11.09 -6.21
CA GLY A 296 8.27 11.63 -7.56
C GLY A 296 7.12 11.16 -8.43
N PHE A 297 6.70 12.00 -9.37
CA PHE A 297 5.60 11.68 -10.29
C PHE A 297 5.94 12.13 -11.71
N THR A 298 5.61 11.29 -12.68
CA THR A 298 5.64 11.65 -14.10
C THR A 298 4.54 10.89 -14.86
N THR A 299 4.14 11.42 -16.01
CA THR A 299 3.20 10.75 -16.93
C THR A 299 3.91 10.49 -18.24
N PHE A 300 3.88 9.24 -18.70
CA PHE A 300 4.43 8.91 -20.00
C PHE A 300 3.45 9.28 -21.14
N HIS A 301 3.99 9.73 -22.23
CA HIS A 301 3.28 10.03 -23.48
C HIS A 301 4.16 9.70 -24.69
N GLN A 302 3.61 9.71 -25.90
CA GLN A 302 4.32 9.26 -27.10
C GLN A 302 5.64 10.01 -27.39
N SER A 303 5.71 11.30 -27.01
CA SER A 303 6.92 12.12 -27.20
C SER A 303 7.90 12.09 -26.02
N TYR A 304 7.59 11.33 -24.94
CA TYR A 304 8.45 11.24 -23.76
C TYR A 304 9.71 10.41 -24.10
N GLY A 305 10.88 10.94 -23.80
CA GLY A 305 12.16 10.35 -24.19
C GLY A 305 13.10 10.04 -23.04
N TYR A 306 14.24 9.46 -23.39
CA TYR A 306 15.36 9.21 -22.49
C TYR A 306 15.87 10.50 -21.86
N GLU A 307 15.89 11.56 -22.67
CA GLU A 307 16.38 12.88 -22.31
C GLU A 307 15.55 13.55 -21.21
N ASP A 308 14.24 13.26 -21.17
CA ASP A 308 13.36 13.78 -20.12
C ASP A 308 13.44 12.95 -18.84
N PHE A 309 13.73 11.66 -18.96
CA PHE A 309 13.70 10.71 -17.86
C PHE A 309 15.06 10.56 -17.17
N ILE A 310 16.12 10.40 -17.93
CA ILE A 310 17.48 10.08 -17.43
C ILE A 310 18.40 11.30 -17.53
N GLU A 311 18.81 11.70 -18.71
CA GLU A 311 19.64 12.89 -18.94
C GLU A 311 19.61 13.30 -20.41
N GLY A 312 19.74 14.59 -20.66
CA GLY A 312 19.75 15.11 -22.03
C GLY A 312 20.48 16.43 -22.15
N ILE A 313 20.77 16.80 -23.39
CA ILE A 313 21.39 18.07 -23.74
C ILE A 313 20.29 19.09 -24.04
N ARG A 314 20.26 20.20 -23.32
CA ARG A 314 19.29 21.29 -23.52
C ARG A 314 19.98 22.61 -23.87
N PRO A 315 19.39 23.41 -24.77
CA PRO A 315 19.93 24.73 -25.07
C PRO A 315 19.74 25.66 -23.85
N VAL A 316 20.79 26.38 -23.49
CA VAL A 316 20.70 27.44 -22.47
C VAL A 316 20.00 28.62 -23.12
N LEU A 317 18.76 28.88 -22.70
CA LEU A 317 18.09 30.13 -23.01
C LEU A 317 18.64 31.17 -22.05
N ASP A 318 19.35 32.21 -22.57
CA ASP A 318 19.79 33.37 -21.78
C ASP A 318 18.56 33.91 -21.00
N LYS A 319 18.53 33.66 -19.69
CA LYS A 319 17.66 34.43 -18.80
C LYS A 319 18.19 35.87 -18.88
N GLU A 320 17.42 36.77 -19.46
CA GLU A 320 17.67 38.19 -19.48
C GLU A 320 18.20 38.61 -18.13
N LYS A 321 19.43 39.16 -18.13
CA LYS A 321 19.98 39.90 -17.00
C LYS A 321 19.14 41.17 -16.86
N THR A 322 18.04 41.09 -16.17
CA THR A 322 17.38 42.27 -15.60
C THR A 322 18.22 42.71 -14.42
N ASP A 323 19.30 43.46 -14.70
CA ASP A 323 19.94 44.43 -13.80
C ASP A 323 21.24 44.93 -14.46
N ALA A 324 21.10 45.85 -15.42
CA ALA A 324 22.12 46.86 -15.69
C ALA A 324 21.52 47.96 -16.58
N GLN A 325 20.95 48.95 -15.95
CA GLN A 325 20.82 50.26 -16.56
C GLN A 325 22.22 50.78 -16.89
N ASN A 326 22.35 51.37 -18.10
CA ASN A 326 23.48 52.13 -18.60
C ASN A 326 24.65 51.37 -19.22
N GLN A 327 24.50 50.99 -20.50
CA GLN A 327 25.59 51.07 -21.45
C GLN A 327 25.05 51.32 -22.88
N SER A 328 25.72 52.28 -23.57
CA SER A 328 25.41 52.90 -24.82
C SER A 328 25.16 51.99 -26.04
N GLU A 329 24.26 52.44 -26.93
CA GLU A 329 23.73 51.78 -28.11
C GLU A 329 24.70 51.51 -29.29
N GLU A 330 26.01 51.68 -29.16
CA GLU A 330 26.93 51.67 -30.33
C GLU A 330 27.76 50.40 -30.54
N GLN A 331 27.48 49.28 -29.81
CA GLN A 331 28.18 47.99 -30.06
C GLN A 331 27.24 46.79 -30.25
N LYS A 332 26.15 46.98 -30.99
CA LYS A 332 25.28 45.86 -31.43
C LYS A 332 25.61 45.38 -32.83
N SER A 333 26.86 45.05 -33.12
CA SER A 333 27.18 44.30 -34.36
C SER A 333 27.99 43.06 -34.00
N GLU A 334 27.43 41.92 -34.41
CA GLU A 334 28.12 40.62 -34.51
C GLU A 334 28.55 39.91 -33.21
N LYS A 335 27.64 39.75 -32.23
CA LYS A 335 27.69 38.54 -31.39
C LYS A 335 26.83 37.49 -32.04
N SER A 336 27.45 36.54 -32.77
CA SER A 336 26.85 35.23 -33.09
C SER A 336 26.27 34.71 -31.82
N ARG A 337 24.95 34.47 -31.83
CA ARG A 337 24.25 33.74 -30.72
C ARG A 337 24.82 32.34 -30.70
N ASN A 338 25.91 32.12 -30.00
CA ASN A 338 26.37 30.78 -29.70
C ASN A 338 25.31 30.21 -28.77
N LEU A 339 24.51 29.26 -29.29
CA LEU A 339 23.64 28.41 -28.51
C LEU A 339 24.57 27.58 -27.59
N GLU A 340 24.65 27.99 -26.34
CA GLU A 340 25.30 27.16 -25.34
C GLU A 340 24.36 26.02 -24.97
N TYR A 341 24.91 24.82 -24.92
CA TYR A 341 24.17 23.62 -24.50
C TYR A 341 24.65 23.21 -23.12
N THR A 342 23.71 22.90 -22.25
CA THR A 342 24.00 22.32 -20.95
C THR A 342 23.42 20.93 -20.84
N MET A 343 24.09 20.08 -20.06
CA MET A 343 23.57 18.78 -19.72
C MET A 343 22.66 18.89 -18.51
N GLU A 344 21.43 18.39 -18.61
CA GLU A 344 20.47 18.37 -17.53
C GLU A 344 20.11 16.94 -17.15
N ALA A 345 20.01 16.70 -15.83
CA ALA A 345 19.48 15.44 -15.32
C ALA A 345 17.98 15.38 -15.58
N GLY A 346 17.50 14.27 -16.13
CA GLY A 346 16.09 13.97 -16.25
C GLY A 346 15.45 13.69 -14.89
N VAL A 347 14.12 13.63 -14.87
CA VAL A 347 13.35 13.59 -13.61
C VAL A 347 13.68 12.37 -12.75
N PHE A 348 13.88 11.19 -13.35
CA PHE A 348 14.18 9.97 -12.61
C PHE A 348 15.61 9.96 -12.07
N LYS A 349 16.60 10.38 -12.88
CA LYS A 349 17.99 10.50 -12.43
C LYS A 349 18.10 11.48 -11.25
N ALA A 350 17.54 12.67 -11.36
CA ALA A 350 17.54 13.65 -10.28
C ALA A 350 16.85 13.13 -9.01
N PHE A 351 15.80 12.32 -9.15
CA PHE A 351 15.12 11.66 -8.04
C PHE A 351 16.01 10.60 -7.38
N CYS A 352 16.68 9.75 -8.17
CA CYS A 352 17.63 8.77 -7.65
C CYS A 352 18.80 9.40 -6.90
N GLU A 353 19.35 10.53 -7.41
CA GLU A 353 20.43 11.27 -6.74
C GLU A 353 20.01 11.85 -5.38
N LYS A 354 18.73 12.21 -5.21
CA LYS A 354 18.17 12.59 -3.90
C LYS A 354 18.03 11.39 -3.00
N ALA A 355 17.49 10.28 -3.52
CA ALA A 355 17.25 9.06 -2.77
C ALA A 355 18.57 8.46 -2.24
N GLU A 356 19.64 8.54 -3.01
CA GLU A 356 20.98 8.04 -2.63
C GLU A 356 21.53 8.72 -1.37
N LYS A 357 21.21 10.00 -1.16
CA LYS A 357 21.64 10.78 0.01
C LYS A 357 20.85 10.45 1.28
N SER A 358 19.86 9.56 1.18
CA SER A 358 18.93 9.23 2.26
C SER A 358 18.79 7.72 2.42
N LYS A 359 18.59 7.26 3.66
CA LYS A 359 18.24 5.86 3.94
C LYS A 359 16.72 5.60 3.94
N LYS A 360 15.90 6.67 3.86
CA LYS A 360 14.44 6.57 3.83
C LYS A 360 13.96 6.00 2.48
N PRO A 361 12.81 5.32 2.43
CA PRO A 361 12.22 4.87 1.17
C PRO A 361 11.74 6.06 0.32
N TYR A 362 11.87 5.93 -0.97
CA TYR A 362 11.47 6.87 -2.02
C TYR A 362 10.58 6.16 -3.03
N VAL A 363 9.51 6.77 -3.47
CA VAL A 363 8.58 6.20 -4.45
C VAL A 363 8.52 7.07 -5.70
N PHE A 364 8.79 6.47 -6.85
CA PHE A 364 8.64 7.13 -8.14
C PHE A 364 7.42 6.57 -8.87
N ILE A 365 6.43 7.41 -9.15
CA ILE A 365 5.19 7.04 -9.82
C ILE A 365 5.27 7.41 -11.29
N ILE A 366 4.97 6.45 -12.17
CA ILE A 366 4.90 6.62 -13.62
C ILE A 366 3.46 6.33 -14.05
N ASP A 367 2.70 7.39 -14.29
CA ASP A 367 1.34 7.26 -14.77
C ASP A 367 1.33 6.99 -16.27
N GLU A 368 0.39 6.15 -16.75
CA GLU A 368 0.26 5.74 -18.14
C GLU A 368 1.57 5.18 -18.73
N ILE A 369 2.25 4.29 -17.97
CA ILE A 369 3.59 3.78 -18.32
C ILE A 369 3.65 3.18 -19.74
N ASN A 370 2.56 2.62 -20.24
CA ASN A 370 2.45 2.00 -21.56
C ASN A 370 2.23 3.00 -22.71
N ARG A 371 1.97 4.29 -22.45
CA ARG A 371 1.81 5.31 -23.50
C ARG A 371 3.13 5.78 -24.10
N GLY A 372 4.26 5.52 -23.44
CA GLY A 372 5.60 5.79 -23.94
C GLY A 372 6.30 4.52 -24.44
N ASN A 373 7.35 4.67 -25.22
CA ASN A 373 8.24 3.56 -25.55
C ASN A 373 9.18 3.31 -24.37
N ILE A 374 8.78 2.41 -23.45
CA ILE A 374 9.45 2.19 -22.17
C ILE A 374 10.89 1.75 -22.37
N SER A 375 11.17 0.85 -23.33
CA SER A 375 12.52 0.36 -23.62
C SER A 375 13.44 1.49 -24.09
N ARG A 376 12.91 2.46 -24.82
CA ARG A 376 13.65 3.65 -25.23
C ARG A 376 13.84 4.64 -24.08
N ILE A 377 12.82 4.83 -23.24
CA ILE A 377 12.84 5.78 -22.13
C ILE A 377 13.80 5.32 -21.03
N PHE A 378 13.76 4.03 -20.67
CA PHE A 378 14.65 3.48 -19.65
C PHE A 378 16.06 3.17 -20.19
N GLY A 379 16.18 2.85 -21.48
CA GLY A 379 17.47 2.49 -22.07
C GLY A 379 18.16 1.37 -21.29
N GLU A 380 19.43 1.56 -20.96
CA GLU A 380 20.27 0.64 -20.19
C GLU A 380 19.81 0.47 -18.73
N LEU A 381 19.03 1.42 -18.18
CA LEU A 381 18.51 1.34 -16.82
C LEU A 381 17.52 0.20 -16.61
N ILE A 382 16.98 -0.37 -17.70
CA ILE A 382 16.12 -1.57 -17.61
C ILE A 382 16.78 -2.65 -16.75
N THR A 383 18.10 -2.84 -16.87
CA THR A 383 18.82 -3.82 -16.06
C THR A 383 18.99 -3.36 -14.61
N LEU A 384 19.20 -2.07 -14.39
CA LEU A 384 19.48 -1.51 -13.06
C LEU A 384 18.26 -1.44 -12.14
N ILE A 385 17.05 -1.47 -12.69
CA ILE A 385 15.83 -1.49 -11.88
C ILE A 385 15.55 -2.85 -11.24
N GLU A 386 16.19 -3.94 -11.69
CA GLU A 386 16.11 -5.25 -11.02
C GLU A 386 16.57 -5.12 -9.57
N GLU A 387 15.85 -5.75 -8.64
CA GLU A 387 16.10 -5.61 -7.20
C GLU A 387 17.55 -5.98 -6.85
N SER A 388 18.06 -7.11 -7.35
CA SER A 388 19.43 -7.58 -7.06
C SER A 388 20.55 -6.72 -7.69
N LYS A 389 20.22 -5.89 -8.68
CA LYS A 389 21.20 -5.06 -9.42
C LYS A 389 21.31 -3.64 -8.88
N ARG A 390 20.49 -3.29 -7.90
CA ARG A 390 20.44 -1.95 -7.33
C ARG A 390 21.64 -1.66 -6.45
N LYS A 391 21.93 -0.39 -6.24
CA LYS A 391 23.04 0.06 -5.40
C LYS A 391 22.88 -0.43 -3.96
N GLY A 392 23.90 -1.11 -3.44
CA GLY A 392 23.90 -1.72 -2.11
C GLY A 392 23.36 -3.14 -2.05
N GLU A 393 22.93 -3.74 -3.16
CA GLU A 393 22.50 -5.14 -3.24
C GLU A 393 23.63 -6.07 -3.69
N ALA A 394 23.41 -7.40 -3.55
CA ALA A 394 24.47 -8.41 -3.73
C ALA A 394 25.10 -8.42 -5.15
N ASP A 395 24.31 -8.14 -6.17
CA ASP A 395 24.73 -8.10 -7.58
C ASP A 395 24.72 -6.65 -8.13
N GLU A 396 25.04 -5.67 -7.29
CA GLU A 396 25.07 -4.26 -7.68
C GLU A 396 25.73 -4.04 -9.04
N ARG A 397 25.06 -3.24 -9.88
CA ARG A 397 25.59 -2.83 -11.19
C ARG A 397 25.47 -1.33 -11.38
N SER A 398 26.44 -0.79 -12.11
CA SER A 398 26.39 0.56 -12.64
C SER A 398 26.55 0.53 -14.15
N VAL A 399 26.01 1.53 -14.83
CA VAL A 399 26.20 1.77 -16.26
C VAL A 399 26.80 3.15 -16.46
N ILE A 400 27.56 3.31 -17.55
CA ILE A 400 28.05 4.63 -17.94
C ILE A 400 26.96 5.29 -18.79
N LEU A 401 26.45 6.44 -18.35
CA LEU A 401 25.44 7.18 -19.08
C LEU A 401 26.00 7.78 -20.37
N PRO A 402 25.25 7.77 -21.48
CA PRO A 402 25.79 8.11 -22.80
C PRO A 402 26.11 9.60 -22.99
N TYR A 403 25.38 10.51 -22.33
CA TYR A 403 25.60 11.94 -22.48
C TYR A 403 26.62 12.48 -21.48
N SER A 404 26.52 12.12 -20.20
CA SER A 404 27.44 12.58 -19.16
C SER A 404 28.76 11.83 -19.09
N GLY A 405 28.79 10.58 -19.57
CA GLY A 405 29.92 9.68 -19.36
C GLY A 405 30.13 9.27 -17.89
N LEU A 406 29.18 9.59 -17.00
CA LEU A 406 29.27 9.28 -15.58
C LEU A 406 28.62 7.94 -15.24
N PRO A 407 29.16 7.21 -14.25
CA PRO A 407 28.54 5.99 -13.77
C PRO A 407 27.24 6.31 -13.03
N PHE A 408 26.21 5.49 -13.26
CA PHE A 408 24.92 5.61 -12.62
C PHE A 408 24.41 4.25 -12.14
N SER A 409 23.81 4.22 -10.95
CA SER A 409 23.13 3.06 -10.35
C SER A 409 21.80 3.50 -9.77
N VAL A 410 20.81 2.61 -9.77
CA VAL A 410 19.52 2.88 -9.10
C VAL A 410 19.63 2.51 -7.63
N PRO A 411 19.35 3.43 -6.68
CA PRO A 411 19.43 3.15 -5.25
C PRO A 411 18.42 2.09 -4.80
N SER A 412 18.81 1.25 -3.82
CA SER A 412 17.94 0.17 -3.30
C SER A 412 16.70 0.67 -2.55
N ASN A 413 16.72 1.91 -2.06
CA ASN A 413 15.58 2.54 -1.38
C ASN A 413 14.56 3.22 -2.32
N VAL A 414 14.74 3.12 -3.64
CA VAL A 414 13.78 3.63 -4.64
C VAL A 414 12.77 2.54 -5.00
N TYR A 415 11.48 2.86 -4.98
CA TYR A 415 10.38 2.02 -5.43
C TYR A 415 9.76 2.65 -6.67
N ILE A 416 9.35 1.83 -7.63
CA ILE A 416 8.73 2.31 -8.88
C ILE A 416 7.31 1.76 -8.96
N ILE A 417 6.32 2.64 -9.11
CA ILE A 417 4.92 2.26 -9.30
C ILE A 417 4.45 2.79 -10.65
N GLY A 418 4.13 1.90 -11.58
CA GLY A 418 3.51 2.24 -12.85
C GLY A 418 2.00 2.08 -12.81
N THR A 419 1.25 2.89 -13.59
CA THR A 419 -0.15 2.61 -13.91
C THR A 419 -0.30 2.33 -15.40
N MET A 420 -1.23 1.46 -15.75
CA MET A 420 -1.49 1.07 -17.13
C MET A 420 -2.99 0.87 -17.37
N ASN A 421 -3.54 1.55 -18.37
CA ASN A 421 -4.88 1.28 -18.86
C ASN A 421 -4.83 0.17 -19.92
N THR A 422 -5.61 -0.91 -19.71
CA THR A 422 -5.62 -2.07 -20.62
C THR A 422 -6.55 -1.88 -21.82
N ALA A 423 -7.56 -1.03 -21.70
CA ALA A 423 -8.52 -0.75 -22.77
C ALA A 423 -7.91 0.02 -23.96
N ASP A 424 -6.79 0.70 -23.78
CA ASP A 424 -6.15 1.51 -24.82
C ASP A 424 -5.42 0.62 -25.85
N ARG A 425 -6.06 0.32 -26.96
CA ARG A 425 -5.48 -0.52 -28.05
C ARG A 425 -4.31 0.10 -28.84
N SER A 426 -4.16 1.40 -28.79
CA SER A 426 -3.09 2.13 -29.51
C SER A 426 -1.71 2.00 -28.90
N ILE A 427 -1.55 1.18 -27.86
CA ILE A 427 -0.38 1.16 -26.99
C ILE A 427 0.46 -0.09 -27.23
N ALA A 428 1.78 0.10 -27.27
CA ALA A 428 2.74 -0.99 -27.47
C ALA A 428 2.63 -2.02 -26.35
N LEU A 429 2.62 -3.31 -26.73
CA LEU A 429 2.75 -4.41 -25.78
C LEU A 429 4.05 -4.22 -24.99
N LEU A 430 3.95 -4.32 -23.66
CA LEU A 430 5.12 -4.29 -22.80
C LEU A 430 6.12 -5.36 -23.22
N ASP A 431 7.36 -4.96 -23.43
CA ASP A 431 8.47 -5.84 -23.74
C ASP A 431 8.62 -6.94 -22.67
N THR A 432 8.95 -8.14 -23.10
CA THR A 432 9.18 -9.29 -22.22
C THR A 432 10.26 -9.01 -21.15
N ALA A 433 11.24 -8.16 -21.47
CA ALA A 433 12.28 -7.74 -20.55
C ALA A 433 11.72 -6.96 -19.35
N LEU A 434 10.71 -6.11 -19.57
CA LEU A 434 10.04 -5.36 -18.52
C LEU A 434 9.10 -6.23 -17.68
N ARG A 435 8.40 -7.17 -18.32
CA ARG A 435 7.50 -8.09 -17.60
C ARG A 435 8.21 -8.87 -16.49
N ARG A 436 9.49 -9.17 -16.65
CA ARG A 436 10.28 -9.86 -15.62
C ARG A 436 10.73 -8.97 -14.47
N ARG A 437 10.70 -7.65 -14.63
CA ARG A 437 11.23 -6.66 -13.68
C ARG A 437 10.16 -5.96 -12.88
N PHE A 438 8.90 -6.12 -13.27
CA PHE A 438 7.75 -5.55 -12.58
C PHE A 438 6.80 -6.65 -12.13
N SER A 439 6.25 -6.50 -10.93
CA SER A 439 5.08 -7.23 -10.49
C SER A 439 3.83 -6.56 -11.02
N PHE A 440 2.92 -7.35 -11.59
CA PHE A 440 1.68 -6.85 -12.17
C PHE A 440 0.53 -7.10 -11.20
N VAL A 441 -0.15 -6.03 -10.80
CA VAL A 441 -1.32 -6.06 -9.92
C VAL A 441 -2.54 -5.65 -10.71
N GLU A 442 -3.47 -6.59 -10.88
CA GLU A 442 -4.70 -6.36 -11.63
C GLU A 442 -5.70 -5.54 -10.80
N MET A 443 -6.25 -4.51 -11.42
CA MET A 443 -7.21 -3.59 -10.82
C MET A 443 -8.52 -3.62 -11.62
N MET A 444 -9.37 -4.60 -11.30
CA MET A 444 -10.71 -4.72 -11.89
C MET A 444 -11.73 -3.82 -11.20
N PRO A 445 -12.88 -3.54 -11.83
CA PRO A 445 -13.96 -2.81 -11.19
C PRO A 445 -14.43 -3.52 -9.91
N ASP A 446 -14.35 -2.82 -8.78
CA ASP A 446 -14.86 -3.29 -7.50
C ASP A 446 -16.22 -2.65 -7.23
N THR A 447 -17.30 -3.41 -7.45
CA THR A 447 -18.66 -2.94 -7.27
C THR A 447 -19.09 -2.86 -5.81
N GLU A 448 -18.40 -3.55 -4.88
CA GLU A 448 -18.67 -3.46 -3.43
C GLU A 448 -18.48 -2.04 -2.90
N VAL A 449 -17.60 -1.26 -3.53
CA VAL A 449 -17.42 0.17 -3.22
C VAL A 449 -18.72 0.97 -3.40
N LEU A 450 -19.67 0.49 -4.22
CA LEU A 450 -20.92 1.17 -4.58
C LEU A 450 -22.14 0.64 -3.82
N LYS A 451 -22.01 -0.37 -2.95
CA LYS A 451 -23.13 -1.10 -2.31
C LYS A 451 -24.14 -0.21 -1.56
N ASP A 452 -23.65 0.90 -1.01
CA ASP A 452 -24.50 1.83 -0.24
C ASP A 452 -25.10 2.94 -1.09
N ILE A 453 -24.83 2.97 -2.40
CA ILE A 453 -25.35 4.01 -3.30
C ILE A 453 -26.68 3.55 -3.88
N LYS A 454 -27.75 4.08 -3.30
CA LYS A 454 -29.13 3.86 -3.76
C LYS A 454 -29.80 5.19 -4.06
N ILE A 455 -30.45 5.29 -5.21
CA ILE A 455 -31.15 6.50 -5.64
C ILE A 455 -32.64 6.23 -5.53
N GLU A 456 -33.30 6.94 -4.61
CA GLU A 456 -34.74 6.90 -4.48
C GLU A 456 -35.38 7.95 -5.38
N VAL A 457 -36.25 7.51 -6.27
CA VAL A 457 -37.01 8.39 -7.19
C VAL A 457 -38.48 8.26 -6.86
N PRO A 458 -39.17 9.39 -6.58
CA PRO A 458 -40.63 9.38 -6.41
C PRO A 458 -41.31 8.87 -7.69
N GLU A 459 -42.20 7.89 -7.57
CA GLU A 459 -43.06 7.49 -8.69
C GLU A 459 -44.11 8.58 -8.93
N MET A 460 -44.16 9.12 -10.14
CA MET A 460 -45.29 9.96 -10.53
C MET A 460 -46.52 9.07 -10.67
N PRO A 461 -47.64 9.34 -9.96
CA PRO A 461 -48.82 8.52 -10.06
C PRO A 461 -49.45 8.71 -11.46
N ASP A 462 -49.52 7.63 -12.22
CA ASP A 462 -50.19 7.60 -13.53
C ASP A 462 -51.74 7.75 -13.41
N THR A 463 -52.29 7.60 -12.19
CA THR A 463 -53.71 7.77 -11.90
C THR A 463 -53.92 8.22 -10.45
N VAL A 464 -55.03 8.96 -10.20
CA VAL A 464 -55.40 9.60 -8.92
C VAL A 464 -55.53 8.60 -7.74
N ASP A 465 -55.62 7.30 -8.01
CA ASP A 465 -55.93 6.26 -7.00
C ASP A 465 -54.72 5.40 -6.55
N LYS A 466 -53.50 5.63 -7.05
CA LYS A 466 -52.34 4.87 -6.61
C LYS A 466 -51.54 5.66 -5.57
N LYS A 467 -51.29 5.06 -4.40
CA LYS A 467 -50.34 5.58 -3.40
C LYS A 467 -49.00 5.80 -4.10
N ALA A 468 -48.44 6.99 -3.94
CA ALA A 468 -47.10 7.32 -4.44
C ALA A 468 -46.07 6.29 -3.95
N GLY A 469 -45.59 5.46 -4.85
CA GLY A 469 -44.51 4.52 -4.63
C GLY A 469 -43.18 5.24 -4.75
N LYS A 470 -42.13 4.62 -4.27
CA LYS A 470 -40.74 5.03 -4.51
C LYS A 470 -40.05 3.91 -5.31
N SER A 471 -39.45 4.28 -6.42
CA SER A 471 -38.52 3.38 -7.14
C SER A 471 -37.11 3.61 -6.67
N THR A 472 -36.37 2.53 -6.38
CA THR A 472 -34.97 2.60 -5.91
C THR A 472 -34.05 2.03 -6.97
N ILE A 473 -33.08 2.81 -7.41
CA ILE A 473 -32.03 2.38 -8.34
C ILE A 473 -30.82 1.94 -7.52
N ASP A 474 -30.39 0.69 -7.71
CA ASP A 474 -29.21 0.10 -7.06
C ASP A 474 -28.01 0.23 -8.01
N ILE A 475 -27.05 1.09 -7.64
CA ILE A 475 -25.90 1.41 -8.49
C ILE A 475 -24.91 0.25 -8.59
N GLN A 476 -24.77 -0.54 -7.53
CA GLN A 476 -23.92 -1.73 -7.55
C GLN A 476 -24.42 -2.71 -8.61
N LYS A 477 -25.68 -3.14 -8.52
CA LYS A 477 -26.29 -4.09 -9.48
C LYS A 477 -26.28 -3.55 -10.90
N LEU A 478 -26.52 -2.24 -11.05
CA LEU A 478 -26.49 -1.58 -12.34
C LEU A 478 -25.13 -1.77 -13.04
N LEU A 479 -24.03 -1.46 -12.33
CA LEU A 479 -22.69 -1.59 -12.88
C LEU A 479 -22.29 -3.06 -13.10
N GLU A 480 -22.65 -3.95 -12.20
CA GLU A 480 -22.39 -5.39 -12.33
C GLU A 480 -22.96 -5.95 -13.64
N ILE A 481 -24.23 -5.69 -13.91
CA ILE A 481 -24.91 -6.20 -15.11
C ILE A 481 -24.36 -5.56 -16.38
N ILE A 482 -24.07 -4.26 -16.36
CA ILE A 482 -23.43 -3.58 -17.50
C ILE A 482 -22.09 -4.25 -17.81
N ASN A 483 -21.23 -4.46 -16.80
CA ASN A 483 -19.92 -5.05 -16.98
C ASN A 483 -19.98 -6.52 -17.43
N GLN A 484 -20.88 -7.33 -16.88
CA GLN A 484 -21.11 -8.70 -17.34
C GLN A 484 -21.48 -8.75 -18.83
N ARG A 485 -22.33 -7.81 -19.31
CA ARG A 485 -22.71 -7.75 -20.72
C ARG A 485 -21.56 -7.27 -21.60
N ILE A 486 -20.76 -6.31 -21.12
CA ILE A 486 -19.55 -5.87 -21.84
C ILE A 486 -18.57 -7.04 -21.98
N GLU A 487 -18.34 -7.79 -20.91
CA GLU A 487 -17.44 -8.94 -20.94
C GLU A 487 -17.85 -10.00 -21.97
N VAL A 488 -19.15 -10.26 -22.09
CA VAL A 488 -19.70 -11.21 -23.08
C VAL A 488 -19.66 -10.67 -24.51
N LEU A 489 -19.95 -9.38 -24.72
CA LEU A 489 -20.05 -8.78 -26.06
C LEU A 489 -18.71 -8.31 -26.62
N TYR A 490 -17.73 -8.14 -25.75
CA TYR A 490 -16.43 -7.58 -26.11
C TYR A 490 -15.29 -8.31 -25.38
N ASP A 491 -14.88 -7.86 -24.21
CA ASP A 491 -13.93 -8.53 -23.34
C ASP A 491 -13.96 -7.93 -21.91
N ARG A 492 -13.16 -8.52 -21.00
CA ARG A 492 -13.11 -8.10 -19.60
C ARG A 492 -12.28 -6.80 -19.39
N GLU A 493 -11.39 -6.46 -20.32
CA GLU A 493 -10.50 -5.30 -20.18
C GLU A 493 -11.19 -3.97 -20.52
N HIS A 494 -12.36 -4.04 -21.16
CA HIS A 494 -13.20 -2.90 -21.50
C HIS A 494 -14.38 -2.69 -20.52
N THR A 495 -14.36 -3.37 -19.37
CA THR A 495 -15.37 -3.13 -18.33
C THR A 495 -15.27 -1.72 -17.75
N ILE A 496 -16.39 -1.17 -17.30
CA ILE A 496 -16.48 0.21 -16.78
C ILE A 496 -16.06 0.22 -15.31
N GLY A 497 -15.11 1.08 -14.95
CA GLY A 497 -14.64 1.23 -13.58
C GLY A 497 -15.67 1.86 -12.64
N HIS A 498 -15.63 1.47 -11.37
CA HIS A 498 -16.53 1.97 -10.33
C HIS A 498 -16.34 3.46 -10.00
N ALA A 499 -15.16 4.03 -10.30
CA ALA A 499 -14.83 5.42 -9.99
C ALA A 499 -15.77 6.43 -10.68
N TYR A 500 -16.31 6.11 -11.85
CA TYR A 500 -17.29 6.95 -12.55
C TYR A 500 -18.56 7.19 -11.72
N PHE A 501 -18.92 6.24 -10.84
CA PHE A 501 -20.12 6.29 -10.00
C PHE A 501 -19.86 6.78 -8.58
N CYS A 502 -18.59 6.83 -8.12
CA CYS A 502 -18.24 7.22 -6.74
C CYS A 502 -18.72 8.63 -6.38
N GLY A 503 -18.82 9.54 -7.33
CA GLY A 503 -19.37 10.89 -7.12
C GLY A 503 -20.79 10.88 -6.57
N LEU A 504 -21.58 9.84 -6.87
CA LEU A 504 -22.95 9.67 -6.41
C LEU A 504 -23.05 9.41 -4.89
N LYS A 505 -21.95 9.04 -4.20
CA LYS A 505 -21.93 8.96 -2.72
C LYS A 505 -22.31 10.27 -2.05
N LYS A 506 -21.99 11.40 -2.69
CA LYS A 506 -22.27 12.74 -2.15
C LYS A 506 -23.65 13.26 -2.56
N THR A 507 -24.11 12.89 -3.75
CA THR A 507 -25.36 13.39 -4.37
C THR A 507 -26.07 12.25 -5.10
N ALA A 508 -26.72 11.36 -4.33
CA ALA A 508 -27.47 10.23 -4.87
C ALA A 508 -28.81 10.71 -5.49
N THR A 509 -28.74 11.33 -6.66
CA THR A 509 -29.92 11.87 -7.40
C THR A 509 -30.00 11.29 -8.79
N LEU A 510 -31.22 11.26 -9.36
CA LEU A 510 -31.45 10.83 -10.74
C LEU A 510 -30.67 11.72 -11.73
N ASP A 511 -30.62 13.03 -11.50
CA ASP A 511 -29.88 13.97 -12.34
C ASP A 511 -28.34 13.70 -12.25
N GLY A 512 -27.84 13.33 -11.08
CA GLY A 512 -26.45 12.89 -10.91
C GLY A 512 -26.16 11.66 -11.77
N LEU A 513 -27.01 10.64 -11.71
CA LEU A 513 -26.89 9.41 -12.50
C LEU A 513 -26.98 9.68 -14.00
N LYS A 514 -27.94 10.53 -14.41
CA LYS A 514 -28.10 11.01 -15.80
C LYS A 514 -26.79 11.63 -16.32
N ASN A 515 -26.13 12.47 -15.50
CA ASN A 515 -24.86 13.07 -15.87
C ASN A 515 -23.75 12.03 -16.04
N VAL A 516 -23.67 11.03 -15.15
CA VAL A 516 -22.70 9.91 -15.27
C VAL A 516 -22.92 9.15 -16.57
N PHE A 517 -24.18 8.81 -16.88
CA PHE A 517 -24.48 8.09 -18.12
C PHE A 517 -24.13 8.89 -19.36
N LYS A 518 -24.54 10.16 -19.42
CA LYS A 518 -24.32 11.00 -20.61
C LYS A 518 -22.87 11.39 -20.83
N LYS A 519 -22.14 11.65 -19.75
CA LYS A 519 -20.78 12.19 -19.85
C LYS A 519 -19.69 11.13 -19.80
N SER A 520 -20.03 9.92 -19.30
CA SER A 520 -19.02 8.87 -19.10
C SER A 520 -19.45 7.53 -19.69
N VAL A 521 -20.57 6.95 -19.26
CA VAL A 521 -20.97 5.59 -19.66
C VAL A 521 -21.23 5.48 -21.17
N LEU A 522 -22.09 6.33 -21.73
CA LEU A 522 -22.41 6.29 -23.15
C LEU A 522 -21.22 6.61 -24.06
N PRO A 523 -20.43 7.65 -23.80
CA PRO A 523 -19.23 7.91 -24.61
C PRO A 523 -18.24 6.75 -24.61
N LEU A 524 -18.01 6.09 -23.44
CA LEU A 524 -17.19 4.90 -23.36
C LEU A 524 -17.74 3.74 -24.18
N LEU A 525 -19.05 3.48 -24.11
CA LEU A 525 -19.68 2.43 -24.90
C LEU A 525 -19.61 2.73 -26.39
N GLN A 526 -19.76 3.99 -26.80
CA GLN A 526 -19.61 4.41 -28.20
C GLN A 526 -18.19 4.17 -28.70
N GLU A 527 -17.18 4.49 -27.89
CA GLU A 527 -15.78 4.23 -28.20
C GLU A 527 -15.48 2.72 -28.29
N TYR A 528 -15.92 1.94 -27.31
CA TYR A 528 -15.65 0.50 -27.26
C TYR A 528 -16.30 -0.28 -28.40
N PHE A 529 -17.53 0.07 -28.75
CA PHE A 529 -18.28 -0.62 -29.79
C PHE A 529 -18.23 0.10 -31.15
N PHE A 530 -17.37 1.13 -31.33
CA PHE A 530 -17.24 1.86 -32.59
C PHE A 530 -18.57 2.32 -33.15
N ASP A 531 -19.42 2.94 -32.29
CA ASP A 531 -20.78 3.38 -32.60
C ASP A 531 -21.74 2.28 -33.10
N ASP A 532 -21.45 1.00 -32.79
CA ASP A 532 -22.39 -0.10 -32.98
C ASP A 532 -23.52 0.01 -31.92
N TYR A 533 -24.53 0.80 -32.26
CA TYR A 533 -25.65 1.08 -31.35
C TYR A 533 -26.51 -0.15 -31.01
N GLU A 534 -26.48 -1.23 -31.81
CA GLU A 534 -27.15 -2.49 -31.47
C GLU A 534 -26.48 -3.15 -30.24
N LYS A 535 -25.15 -3.22 -30.23
CA LYS A 535 -24.42 -3.75 -29.08
C LYS A 535 -24.57 -2.85 -27.85
N ILE A 536 -24.52 -1.52 -28.04
CA ILE A 536 -24.74 -0.57 -26.95
C ILE A 536 -26.14 -0.77 -26.34
N ALA A 537 -27.17 -0.94 -27.18
CA ALA A 537 -28.54 -1.24 -26.73
C ALA A 537 -28.62 -2.56 -25.95
N MET A 538 -27.86 -3.58 -26.37
CA MET A 538 -27.76 -4.85 -25.65
C MET A 538 -27.09 -4.70 -24.28
N VAL A 539 -26.00 -3.94 -24.17
CA VAL A 539 -25.33 -3.62 -22.90
C VAL A 539 -26.30 -2.94 -21.95
N LEU A 540 -27.07 -1.97 -22.43
CA LEU A 540 -28.05 -1.20 -21.65
C LEU A 540 -29.40 -1.93 -21.45
N GLY A 541 -29.53 -3.16 -21.98
CA GLY A 541 -30.71 -3.99 -21.85
C GLY A 541 -31.92 -3.47 -22.63
N ASP A 542 -31.74 -2.57 -23.60
CA ASP A 542 -32.82 -1.95 -24.35
C ASP A 542 -33.56 -2.96 -25.25
N ASN A 543 -32.92 -4.04 -25.66
CA ASN A 543 -33.51 -5.16 -26.37
C ASN A 543 -34.61 -5.89 -25.54
N GLN A 544 -34.57 -5.80 -24.21
CA GLN A 544 -35.51 -6.45 -23.29
C GLN A 544 -36.60 -5.49 -22.78
N LYS A 545 -36.41 -4.17 -22.94
CA LYS A 545 -37.41 -3.15 -22.52
C LYS A 545 -38.56 -3.07 -23.50
N ARG A 546 -39.79 -3.16 -22.99
CA ARG A 546 -41.00 -3.07 -23.81
C ARG A 546 -41.39 -1.62 -24.16
N ASN A 547 -41.24 -0.73 -23.15
CA ASN A 547 -41.61 0.67 -23.33
C ASN A 547 -40.47 1.44 -24.03
N ARG A 548 -40.77 2.02 -25.19
CA ARG A 548 -39.80 2.81 -25.97
C ARG A 548 -39.23 4.00 -25.18
N ASN A 549 -40.01 4.59 -24.28
CA ASN A 549 -39.54 5.72 -23.48
C ASN A 549 -38.43 5.36 -22.51
N TYR A 550 -38.30 4.09 -22.13
CA TYR A 550 -37.26 3.60 -21.20
C TYR A 550 -36.00 3.12 -21.91
N LYS A 551 -36.02 2.99 -23.24
CA LYS A 551 -34.85 2.60 -24.05
C LYS A 551 -33.95 3.80 -24.25
N PHE A 552 -32.67 3.64 -23.90
CA PHE A 552 -31.64 4.67 -24.13
C PHE A 552 -31.26 4.79 -25.60
N ILE A 553 -31.29 3.68 -26.32
CA ILE A 553 -31.03 3.60 -27.74
C ILE A 553 -32.33 3.19 -28.44
N VAL A 554 -32.77 3.97 -29.39
CA VAL A 554 -33.99 3.71 -30.18
C VAL A 554 -33.69 3.80 -31.66
N GLU A 555 -34.42 3.01 -32.45
CA GLU A 555 -34.35 3.15 -33.91
C GLU A 555 -34.83 4.56 -34.32
N ASP A 556 -34.00 5.22 -35.11
CA ASP A 556 -34.38 6.48 -35.78
C ASP A 556 -35.24 6.12 -37.00
N ASN A 557 -36.49 6.50 -36.97
CA ASN A 557 -37.41 6.25 -38.07
C ASN A 557 -37.08 7.06 -39.32
N GLY A 558 -35.93 7.68 -39.35
CA GLY A 558 -35.23 8.25 -40.47
C GLY A 558 -36.01 9.34 -41.26
N LYS A 559 -35.25 10.25 -41.84
CA LYS A 559 -35.73 11.09 -42.92
C LYS A 559 -35.95 10.20 -44.13
N ASP A 560 -37.02 10.43 -44.88
CA ASP A 560 -37.30 9.71 -46.11
C ASP A 560 -36.10 9.81 -47.05
N ILE A 561 -35.46 8.64 -47.31
CA ILE A 561 -34.26 8.53 -48.13
C ILE A 561 -34.48 9.14 -49.52
N HIS A 562 -35.67 8.92 -50.07
CA HIS A 562 -36.02 9.47 -51.37
C HIS A 562 -36.14 10.98 -51.37
N THR A 563 -36.54 11.57 -50.26
CA THR A 563 -36.56 13.04 -50.08
C THR A 563 -35.15 13.62 -49.99
N LEU A 564 -34.17 12.87 -49.41
CA LEU A 564 -32.78 13.35 -49.22
C LEU A 564 -31.91 13.14 -50.46
N PHE A 565 -32.06 12.00 -51.15
CA PHE A 565 -31.13 11.56 -52.19
C PHE A 565 -31.76 11.40 -53.55
N GLY A 566 -33.07 11.71 -53.71
CA GLY A 566 -33.79 11.57 -54.94
C GLY A 566 -34.47 10.20 -55.10
N LYS A 567 -35.29 10.06 -56.15
CA LYS A 567 -36.10 8.85 -56.36
C LYS A 567 -35.37 7.75 -57.15
N GLU A 568 -34.32 8.10 -57.86
CA GLU A 568 -33.54 7.17 -58.69
C GLU A 568 -32.24 6.78 -57.96
N LEU A 569 -32.35 5.78 -57.10
CA LEU A 569 -31.20 5.19 -56.39
C LEU A 569 -31.00 3.76 -56.90
N GLU A 570 -29.74 3.38 -57.13
CA GLU A 570 -29.40 2.00 -57.46
C GLU A 570 -29.73 1.10 -56.25
N THR A 571 -30.12 -0.16 -56.51
CA THR A 571 -30.61 -1.11 -55.47
C THR A 571 -29.60 -1.30 -54.35
N ASP A 572 -28.29 -1.43 -54.69
CA ASP A 572 -27.21 -1.61 -53.72
C ASP A 572 -27.01 -0.37 -52.81
N MET A 573 -27.22 0.82 -53.38
CA MET A 573 -27.17 2.09 -52.64
C MET A 573 -28.39 2.26 -51.75
N LEU A 574 -29.57 1.82 -52.22
CA LEU A 574 -30.79 1.83 -51.43
C LEU A 574 -30.67 0.91 -50.21
N ASP A 575 -30.17 -0.32 -50.38
CA ASP A 575 -29.96 -1.27 -49.30
C ASP A 575 -28.96 -0.74 -48.27
N MET A 576 -27.89 -0.08 -48.74
CA MET A 576 -26.92 0.55 -47.84
C MET A 576 -27.52 1.71 -47.03
N LEU A 577 -28.38 2.53 -47.65
CA LEU A 577 -29.01 3.68 -47.04
C LEU A 577 -30.22 3.31 -46.15
N GLN A 578 -30.84 2.14 -46.38
CA GLN A 578 -31.94 1.60 -45.58
C GLN A 578 -31.47 0.86 -44.29
N ARG A 579 -30.17 0.77 -44.05
CA ARG A 579 -29.66 0.19 -42.79
C ARG A 579 -30.29 0.91 -41.60
N LYS A 580 -30.67 0.14 -40.60
CA LYS A 580 -31.21 0.65 -39.34
C LYS A 580 -30.29 1.73 -38.77
N LYS A 581 -30.83 2.89 -38.53
CA LYS A 581 -30.18 3.99 -37.86
C LYS A 581 -30.66 4.06 -36.42
N TYR A 582 -29.77 4.38 -35.51
CA TYR A 582 -30.10 4.49 -34.10
C TYR A 582 -29.80 5.89 -33.60
N MET A 583 -30.57 6.31 -32.59
CA MET A 583 -30.39 7.59 -31.90
C MET A 583 -30.48 7.40 -30.38
N ILE A 584 -29.83 8.30 -29.65
CA ILE A 584 -29.95 8.37 -28.20
C ILE A 584 -31.28 9.00 -27.84
N ASN A 585 -32.10 8.32 -27.03
CA ASN A 585 -33.36 8.81 -26.52
C ASN A 585 -33.16 9.66 -25.26
N GLU A 586 -33.17 10.96 -25.44
CA GLU A 586 -33.01 11.93 -24.34
C GLU A 586 -34.01 11.78 -23.20
N LYS A 587 -35.22 11.30 -23.48
CA LYS A 587 -36.30 11.13 -22.49
C LYS A 587 -36.02 10.00 -21.53
N ALA A 588 -35.34 8.95 -21.97
CA ALA A 588 -35.05 7.77 -21.17
C ALA A 588 -34.27 8.09 -19.86
N PHE A 589 -33.39 9.08 -19.91
CA PHE A 589 -32.59 9.48 -18.76
C PHE A 589 -33.39 10.06 -17.58
N ASN A 590 -34.64 10.43 -17.79
CA ASN A 590 -35.50 11.03 -16.77
C ASN A 590 -36.36 10.00 -16.04
N TYR A 591 -36.30 8.72 -16.42
CA TYR A 591 -37.10 7.65 -15.82
C TYR A 591 -36.25 6.70 -15.02
N ALA A 592 -36.62 6.41 -13.77
CA ALA A 592 -35.93 5.43 -12.93
C ALA A 592 -35.95 4.02 -13.55
N GLU A 593 -37.05 3.67 -14.20
CA GLU A 593 -37.28 2.39 -14.87
C GLU A 593 -36.29 2.13 -16.00
N SER A 594 -35.78 3.17 -16.65
CA SER A 594 -34.76 3.05 -17.69
C SER A 594 -33.49 2.40 -17.14
N TYR A 595 -33.12 2.73 -15.91
CA TYR A 595 -31.93 2.21 -15.22
C TYR A 595 -32.23 0.87 -14.53
N ILE A 596 -33.37 0.76 -13.84
CA ILE A 596 -33.75 -0.46 -13.12
C ILE A 596 -33.90 -1.63 -14.08
N GLN A 597 -34.51 -1.42 -15.25
CA GLN A 597 -34.70 -2.48 -16.24
C GLN A 597 -33.38 -2.93 -16.92
N ILE A 598 -32.26 -2.31 -16.65
CA ILE A 598 -30.93 -2.86 -17.03
C ILE A 598 -30.67 -4.14 -16.26
N TYR A 599 -30.96 -4.19 -14.94
CA TYR A 599 -30.68 -5.33 -14.08
C TYR A 599 -31.94 -6.10 -13.64
N GLU A 600 -33.14 -5.53 -13.80
CA GLU A 600 -34.43 -6.18 -13.53
C GLU A 600 -35.36 -6.08 -14.76
N PRO A 601 -35.08 -6.76 -15.87
CA PRO A 601 -35.82 -6.56 -17.14
C PRO A 601 -37.29 -7.00 -17.06
N SER A 602 -37.66 -7.90 -16.16
CA SER A 602 -39.02 -8.41 -15.97
C SER A 602 -39.90 -7.55 -15.06
N ARG A 603 -39.36 -6.45 -14.51
CA ARG A 603 -40.14 -5.54 -13.65
C ARG A 603 -41.33 -4.98 -14.44
N LYS A 604 -42.56 -5.37 -14.03
CA LYS A 604 -43.79 -4.84 -14.57
C LYS A 604 -44.03 -3.42 -14.03
N ASN A 605 -44.39 -2.51 -14.90
CA ASN A 605 -44.86 -1.18 -14.52
C ASN A 605 -46.19 -1.22 -13.79
#